data_c49b15bc8df25a413fb5c7b85387c24d
#
_entry.id   c49b15bc8df25a413fb5c7b85387c24d
#
_cell.length_a   1.000
_cell.length_b   1.000
_cell.length_c   1.000
_cell.angle_alpha   90.00
_cell.angle_beta   90.00
_cell.angle_gamma   90.00
#
_symmetry.space_group_name_H-M   'P 1'
#
loop_
_entity.id
_entity.type
_entity.pdbx_description
1 polymer ?
#
loop_
_entity_poly.entity_id
_entity_poly.type
_entity_poly.pdbx_seq_one_letter_code
_entity_poly.pdbx_strand_id
1 'polypeptide(L)'
;FLDNLYYNPFHADRDIMDAYYEAAHKGGYYAKYLYSSQSAKYMNINIRHALESLDNSIYIVEGEDEPNGNSIVDDYRRINPAIETAVISCSKHFPHIENAEGFLEQVGTFFASEK
;
A
#
# COMPACT_ATOMS: atom_id res chain seq x y z
N PHE A 1 9.32 -12.99 -6.81
CA PHE A 1 8.19 -12.05 -6.62
C PHE A 1 8.46 -11.08 -5.47
N LEU A 2 8.73 -11.59 -4.26
CA LEU A 2 8.97 -10.74 -3.08
C LEU A 2 10.14 -9.79 -3.25
N ASP A 3 11.23 -10.22 -3.87
CA ASP A 3 12.42 -9.37 -4.10
C ASP A 3 12.09 -8.06 -4.85
N ASN A 4 11.09 -8.10 -5.72
CA ASN A 4 10.67 -6.93 -6.50
C ASN A 4 9.81 -5.93 -5.71
N LEU A 5 9.33 -6.32 -4.54
CA LEU A 5 8.48 -5.49 -3.68
C LEU A 5 9.28 -4.70 -2.65
N TYR A 6 10.57 -5.03 -2.45
CA TYR A 6 11.43 -4.41 -1.48
C TYR A 6 12.51 -3.57 -2.14
N TYR A 7 12.85 -2.46 -1.53
CA TYR A 7 13.94 -1.57 -1.92
C TYR A 7 15.30 -2.28 -1.79
N ASN A 8 15.52 -2.88 -0.63
CA ASN A 8 16.68 -3.77 -0.42
C ASN A 8 16.29 -5.21 -0.79
N PRO A 9 17.21 -5.98 -1.40
CA PRO A 9 16.95 -7.38 -1.68
C PRO A 9 16.45 -8.13 -0.46
N PHE A 10 15.26 -8.69 -0.57
CA PHE A 10 14.62 -9.44 0.50
C PHE A 10 14.72 -10.94 0.20
N HIS A 11 15.45 -11.64 1.05
CA HIS A 11 15.55 -13.10 0.98
C HIS A 11 14.72 -13.70 2.10
N ALA A 12 13.56 -14.25 1.74
CA ALA A 12 12.71 -14.96 2.69
C ALA A 12 13.45 -16.20 3.21
N ASP A 13 13.68 -16.26 4.49
CA ASP A 13 14.13 -17.48 5.15
C ASP A 13 12.98 -18.50 5.24
N ARG A 14 13.27 -19.68 5.76
CA ARG A 14 12.28 -20.75 5.83
C ARG A 14 11.09 -20.39 6.74
N ASP A 15 11.33 -19.74 7.83
CA ASP A 15 10.29 -19.39 8.79
C ASP A 15 9.30 -18.40 8.19
N ILE A 16 9.80 -17.43 7.41
CA ILE A 16 8.97 -16.49 6.66
C ILE A 16 8.17 -17.21 5.57
N MET A 17 8.80 -18.11 4.82
CA MET A 17 8.11 -18.89 3.78
C MET A 17 7.01 -19.77 4.39
N ASP A 18 7.28 -20.42 5.50
CA ASP A 18 6.32 -21.26 6.19
C ASP A 18 5.14 -20.43 6.73
N ALA A 19 5.38 -19.23 7.26
CA ALA A 19 4.35 -18.30 7.72
C ALA A 19 3.44 -17.84 6.55
N TYR A 20 4.01 -17.48 5.41
CA TYR A 20 3.24 -17.14 4.20
C TYR A 20 2.42 -18.34 3.69
N TYR A 21 3.02 -19.52 3.68
CA TYR A 21 2.33 -20.73 3.27
C TYR A 21 1.14 -21.05 4.18
N GLU A 22 1.34 -20.99 5.48
CA GLU A 22 0.28 -21.21 6.47
C GLU A 22 -0.85 -20.20 6.31
N ALA A 23 -0.51 -18.92 6.20
CA ALA A 23 -1.49 -17.85 6.01
C ALA A 23 -2.32 -18.06 4.72
N ALA A 24 -1.68 -18.43 3.63
CA ALA A 24 -2.33 -18.68 2.35
C ALA A 24 -3.27 -19.90 2.37
N HIS A 25 -3.00 -20.88 3.22
CA HIS A 25 -3.76 -22.14 3.32
C HIS A 25 -4.74 -22.21 4.49
N LYS A 26 -4.74 -21.22 5.37
CA LYS A 26 -5.57 -21.18 6.58
C LYS A 26 -7.06 -21.32 6.30
N GLY A 27 -7.53 -20.83 5.18
CA GLY A 27 -8.93 -20.93 4.74
C GLY A 27 -9.25 -22.16 3.89
N GLY A 28 -8.30 -23.05 3.66
CA GLY A 28 -8.46 -24.22 2.79
C GLY A 28 -8.84 -23.81 1.38
N TYR A 29 -9.89 -24.43 0.83
CA TYR A 29 -10.37 -24.16 -0.54
C TYR A 29 -10.90 -22.73 -0.73
N TYR A 30 -11.28 -22.04 0.31
CA TYR A 30 -11.85 -20.69 0.21
C TYR A 30 -10.83 -19.65 -0.22
N ALA A 31 -9.54 -19.86 0.02
CA ALA A 31 -8.49 -18.93 -0.38
C ALA A 31 -8.48 -18.67 -1.89
N LYS A 32 -8.70 -19.69 -2.71
CA LYS A 32 -8.77 -19.53 -4.18
C LYS A 32 -9.96 -18.70 -4.63
N TYR A 33 -11.09 -18.82 -3.96
CA TYR A 33 -12.30 -18.03 -4.26
C TYR A 33 -12.12 -16.58 -3.88
N LEU A 34 -11.46 -16.31 -2.76
CA LEU A 34 -11.11 -14.96 -2.33
C LEU A 34 -10.22 -14.28 -3.37
N TYR A 35 -9.16 -14.94 -3.80
CA TYR A 35 -8.25 -14.42 -4.81
C TYR A 35 -8.94 -14.18 -6.16
N SER A 36 -9.72 -15.15 -6.63
CA SER A 36 -10.48 -15.02 -7.88
C SER A 36 -11.50 -13.89 -7.82
N SER A 37 -12.20 -13.76 -6.72
CA SER A 37 -13.20 -12.71 -6.50
C SER A 37 -12.52 -11.32 -6.46
N GLN A 38 -11.42 -11.20 -5.75
CA GLN A 38 -10.65 -9.98 -5.68
C GLN A 38 -10.15 -9.56 -7.07
N SER A 39 -9.51 -10.46 -7.79
CA SER A 39 -8.91 -10.16 -9.10
C SER A 39 -9.96 -9.86 -10.16
N ALA A 40 -11.07 -10.59 -10.17
CA ALA A 40 -12.10 -10.44 -11.22
C ALA A 40 -13.03 -9.24 -11.00
N LYS A 41 -13.27 -8.83 -9.76
CA LYS A 41 -14.28 -7.83 -9.44
C LYS A 41 -13.73 -6.67 -8.62
N TYR A 42 -13.14 -6.94 -7.48
CA TYR A 42 -12.83 -5.90 -6.50
C TYR A 42 -11.62 -5.05 -6.85
N MET A 43 -10.64 -5.58 -7.56
CA MET A 43 -9.48 -4.79 -8.02
C MET A 43 -9.82 -3.81 -9.14
N ASN A 44 -10.98 -3.94 -9.77
CA ASN A 44 -11.43 -3.06 -10.85
C ASN A 44 -12.54 -2.10 -10.42
N ILE A 45 -12.72 -1.90 -9.12
CA ILE A 45 -13.69 -0.92 -8.62
C ILE A 45 -13.23 0.49 -8.97
N ASN A 46 -14.10 1.23 -9.62
CA ASN A 46 -13.85 2.65 -9.89
C ASN A 46 -14.21 3.48 -8.65
N ILE A 47 -13.21 4.00 -7.98
CA ILE A 47 -13.35 4.82 -6.76
C ILE A 47 -13.42 6.32 -7.04
N ARG A 48 -13.41 6.74 -8.31
CA ARG A 48 -13.35 8.14 -8.69
C ARG A 48 -14.44 8.97 -8.02
N HIS A 49 -15.69 8.53 -8.11
CA HIS A 49 -16.82 9.25 -7.53
C HIS A 49 -16.72 9.37 -5.99
N ALA A 50 -16.24 8.32 -5.34
CA ALA A 50 -15.99 8.39 -3.90
C ALA A 50 -14.93 9.43 -3.56
N LEU A 51 -13.80 9.46 -4.30
CA LEU A 51 -12.73 10.45 -4.09
C LEU A 51 -13.20 11.88 -4.34
N GLU A 52 -14.05 12.11 -5.36
CA GLU A 52 -14.61 13.42 -5.68
C GLU A 52 -15.53 13.96 -4.56
N SER A 53 -16.19 13.07 -3.83
CA SER A 53 -17.21 13.43 -2.81
C SER A 53 -16.74 13.32 -1.36
N LEU A 54 -15.54 12.78 -1.12
CA LEU A 54 -15.01 12.64 0.24
C LEU A 54 -14.51 13.97 0.80
N ASP A 55 -15.04 14.33 1.96
CA ASP A 55 -14.57 15.48 2.78
C ASP A 55 -13.53 15.06 3.84
N ASN A 56 -13.22 13.78 3.91
CA ASN A 56 -12.23 13.28 4.84
C ASN A 56 -10.82 13.70 4.42
N SER A 57 -9.95 13.90 5.38
CA SER A 57 -8.52 14.02 5.13
C SER A 57 -7.97 12.71 4.60
N ILE A 58 -7.25 12.79 3.48
CA ILE A 58 -6.64 11.66 2.82
C ILE A 58 -5.14 11.89 2.72
N TYR A 59 -4.37 10.95 3.20
CA TYR A 59 -2.92 10.97 3.16
C TYR A 59 -2.38 9.72 2.47
N ILE A 60 -1.70 9.93 1.36
CA ILE A 60 -1.10 8.84 0.59
C ILE A 60 0.39 8.79 0.92
N VAL A 61 0.85 7.66 1.38
CA VAL A 61 2.25 7.39 1.68
C VAL A 61 2.78 6.34 0.73
N GLU A 62 3.86 6.64 0.06
CA GLU A 62 4.49 5.74 -0.90
C GLU A 62 5.99 5.60 -0.64
N GLY A 63 6.56 4.49 -1.09
CA GLY A 63 8.00 4.30 -1.08
C GLY A 63 8.68 5.06 -2.22
N GLU A 64 9.91 5.52 -1.97
CA GLU A 64 10.72 6.26 -2.94
C GLU A 64 10.89 5.52 -4.28
N ASP A 65 11.01 4.19 -4.23
CA ASP A 65 11.27 3.34 -5.39
C ASP A 65 10.01 2.58 -5.89
N GLU A 66 8.82 3.04 -5.53
CA GLU A 66 7.59 2.44 -6.04
C GLU A 66 7.43 2.75 -7.54
N PRO A 67 7.41 1.73 -8.43
CA PRO A 67 7.54 1.92 -9.88
C PRO A 67 6.48 2.81 -10.52
N ASN A 68 5.29 2.84 -9.96
CA ASN A 68 4.17 3.60 -10.50
C ASN A 68 3.61 4.63 -9.50
N GLY A 69 4.27 4.79 -8.35
CA GLY A 69 3.75 5.59 -7.24
C GLY A 69 3.39 7.00 -7.66
N ASN A 70 4.34 7.74 -8.19
CA ASN A 70 4.15 9.13 -8.59
C ASN A 70 3.00 9.33 -9.57
N SER A 71 2.85 8.47 -10.58
CA SER A 71 1.77 8.61 -11.57
C SER A 71 0.40 8.31 -10.98
N ILE A 72 0.30 7.33 -10.10
CA ILE A 72 -0.94 6.97 -9.41
C ILE A 72 -1.35 8.07 -8.44
N VAL A 73 -0.41 8.57 -7.65
CA VAL A 73 -0.65 9.65 -6.70
C VAL A 73 -1.09 10.93 -7.42
N ASP A 74 -0.45 11.29 -8.52
CA ASP A 74 -0.84 12.44 -9.32
C ASP A 74 -2.25 12.31 -9.87
N ASP A 75 -2.65 11.13 -10.31
CA ASP A 75 -4.02 10.87 -10.77
C ASP A 75 -5.05 11.05 -9.65
N TYR A 76 -4.76 10.55 -8.45
CA TYR A 76 -5.63 10.75 -7.29
C TYR A 76 -5.73 12.23 -6.89
N ARG A 77 -4.63 12.97 -6.92
CA ARG A 77 -4.60 14.40 -6.60
C ARG A 77 -5.32 15.26 -7.64
N ARG A 78 -5.37 14.83 -8.91
CA ARG A 78 -6.21 15.49 -9.91
C ARG A 78 -7.70 15.33 -9.62
N ILE A 79 -8.09 14.18 -9.06
CA ILE A 79 -9.48 13.90 -8.68
C ILE A 79 -9.85 14.67 -7.40
N ASN A 80 -8.97 14.64 -6.39
CA ASN A 80 -9.17 15.33 -5.12
C ASN A 80 -7.90 16.09 -4.72
N PRO A 81 -7.83 17.41 -5.00
CA PRO A 81 -6.64 18.22 -4.71
C PRO A 81 -6.31 18.37 -3.21
N ALA A 82 -7.23 18.01 -2.31
CA ALA A 82 -7.01 18.04 -0.88
C ALA A 82 -6.17 16.86 -0.37
N ILE A 83 -5.89 15.87 -1.21
CA ILE A 83 -5.04 14.73 -0.86
C ILE A 83 -3.62 15.23 -0.59
N GLU A 84 -3.11 14.89 0.59
CA GLU A 84 -1.73 15.09 0.97
C GLU A 84 -0.90 13.83 0.71
N THR A 85 0.39 13.99 0.48
CA THR A 85 1.27 12.88 0.10
C THR A 85 2.61 12.96 0.82
N ALA A 86 3.21 11.80 1.08
CA ALA A 86 4.59 11.69 1.53
C ALA A 86 5.30 10.55 0.82
N VAL A 87 6.59 10.74 0.59
CA VAL A 87 7.49 9.72 0.05
C VAL A 87 8.46 9.29 1.15
N ILE A 88 8.53 7.99 1.38
CA ILE A 88 9.43 7.41 2.39
C ILE A 88 10.70 6.93 1.69
N SER A 89 11.83 7.47 2.12
CA SER A 89 13.14 7.11 1.57
C SER A 89 13.51 5.66 1.85
N CYS A 90 14.36 5.10 1.01
CA CYS A 90 14.88 3.73 1.12
C CYS A 90 13.78 2.68 1.29
N SER A 91 12.67 2.86 0.60
CA SER A 91 11.55 1.93 0.65
C SER A 91 10.85 1.83 -0.70
N LYS A 92 10.11 0.75 -0.90
CA LYS A 92 9.39 0.46 -2.12
C LYS A 92 7.92 0.18 -1.83
N HIS A 93 7.48 -1.06 -1.97
CA HIS A 93 6.06 -1.42 -1.80
C HIS A 93 5.61 -1.47 -0.33
N PHE A 94 6.55 -1.65 0.60
CA PHE A 94 6.25 -1.77 2.02
C PHE A 94 6.99 -0.73 2.88
N PRO A 95 6.77 0.58 2.68
CA PRO A 95 7.50 1.63 3.39
C PRO A 95 7.38 1.53 4.92
N HIS A 96 6.24 1.06 5.43
CA HIS A 96 6.00 0.86 6.86
C HIS A 96 6.83 -0.28 7.48
N ILE A 97 7.38 -1.17 6.65
CA ILE A 97 8.27 -2.26 7.08
C ILE A 97 9.73 -1.87 6.84
N GLU A 98 10.04 -1.35 5.65
CA GLU A 98 11.42 -1.07 5.24
C GLU A 98 12.01 0.16 5.90
N ASN A 99 11.22 1.18 6.19
CA ASN A 99 11.62 2.37 6.91
C ASN A 99 10.51 2.81 7.88
N ALA A 100 10.32 2.01 8.92
CA ALA A 100 9.26 2.24 9.90
C ALA A 100 9.39 3.60 10.61
N GLU A 101 10.61 4.04 10.90
CA GLU A 101 10.86 5.33 11.54
C GLU A 101 10.39 6.49 10.66
N GLY A 102 10.84 6.54 9.42
CA GLY A 102 10.42 7.57 8.46
C GLY A 102 8.91 7.54 8.18
N PHE A 103 8.34 6.35 8.11
CA PHE A 103 6.89 6.17 7.97
C PHE A 103 6.12 6.75 9.17
N LEU A 104 6.53 6.42 10.39
CA LEU A 104 5.88 6.89 11.62
C LEU A 104 6.01 8.41 11.78
N GLU A 105 7.15 8.99 11.42
CA GLU A 105 7.35 10.44 11.43
C GLU A 105 6.34 11.14 10.51
N GLN A 106 6.23 10.71 9.28
CA GLN A 106 5.31 11.31 8.30
C GLN A 106 3.86 11.15 8.69
N VAL A 107 3.45 9.94 9.07
CA VAL A 107 2.08 9.66 9.51
C VAL A 107 1.75 10.38 10.82
N GLY A 108 2.69 10.45 11.75
CA GLY A 108 2.53 11.20 13.00
C GLY A 108 2.32 12.70 12.75
N THR A 109 3.06 13.29 11.82
CA THR A 109 2.89 14.68 11.41
C THR A 109 1.49 14.93 10.83
N PHE A 110 1.01 14.06 9.98
CA PHE A 110 -0.34 14.14 9.41
C PHE A 110 -1.41 14.08 10.52
N PHE A 111 -1.36 13.10 11.40
CA PHE A 111 -2.33 13.00 12.50
C PHE A 111 -2.25 14.16 13.49
N ALA A 112 -1.08 14.72 13.71
CA ALA A 112 -0.92 15.90 14.57
C ALA A 112 -1.51 17.17 13.94
N SER A 113 -1.56 17.26 12.60
CA SER A 113 -2.17 18.38 11.87
C SER A 113 -3.70 18.31 11.81
N GLU A 114 -4.26 17.11 11.97
CA GLU A 114 -5.71 16.87 12.01
C GLU A 114 -6.29 17.25 13.37
N LYS A 115 -7.14 18.24 13.38
CA LYS A 115 -7.84 18.70 14.58
C LYS A 115 -9.34 18.56 14.45
#